data_bea31ff96d663e4d7b74b533fdf3e8ea
#
_entry.id   bea31ff96d663e4d7b74b533fdf3e8ea
#
_cell.length_a   1.000
_cell.length_b   1.000
_cell.length_c   1.000
_cell.angle_alpha   90.00
_cell.angle_beta   90.00
_cell.angle_gamma   90.00
#
_symmetry.space_group_name_H-M   'P 1'
#
loop_
_entity.id
_entity.type
_entity.pdbx_description
1 polymer ?
#
loop_
_entity_poly.entity_id
_entity_poly.type
_entity_poly.pdbx_seq_one_letter_code
_entity_poly.pdbx_strand_id
1 'polypeptide(L)'
;MLRLLMFTRADGCPDQDLARRCLDEFELKPIELNISTEHDAARWLMEWAGCLAVPTLVAADERHDPIAPPLPLEPCRPVRNVDRGSIISEPTRDGLRAFLIRHGFLAS
;
A
#
# COMPACT_ATOMS: atom_id res chain seq x y z
N MET A 1 10.34 -5.74 -13.63
CA MET A 1 10.56 -4.55 -12.79
C MET A 1 9.39 -4.38 -11.83
N LEU A 2 9.67 -4.16 -10.55
CA LEU A 2 8.62 -3.97 -9.56
C LEU A 2 8.00 -2.58 -9.68
N ARG A 3 6.70 -2.51 -9.38
CA ARG A 3 5.94 -1.27 -9.33
C ARG A 3 5.39 -1.07 -7.93
N LEU A 4 5.40 0.16 -7.47
CA LEU A 4 4.80 0.51 -6.18
C LEU A 4 3.43 1.13 -6.43
N LEU A 5 2.40 0.45 -5.95
CA LEU A 5 1.03 0.95 -6.02
C LEU A 5 0.63 1.51 -4.67
N MET A 6 -0.17 2.57 -4.67
CA MET A 6 -0.75 3.10 -3.43
C MET A 6 -2.23 3.35 -3.64
N PHE A 7 -3.05 2.64 -2.88
CA PHE A 7 -4.49 2.88 -2.87
C PHE A 7 -4.79 4.09 -2.00
N THR A 8 -5.56 5.00 -2.53
CA THR A 8 -5.95 6.26 -1.90
C THR A 8 -7.45 6.49 -2.02
N ARG A 9 -7.96 7.52 -1.39
CA ARG A 9 -9.35 7.96 -1.58
C ARG A 9 -9.42 9.47 -1.67
N ALA A 10 -10.54 9.96 -2.21
CA ALA A 10 -10.75 11.41 -2.44
C ALA A 10 -10.77 12.19 -1.13
N ASP A 11 -11.37 11.61 -0.08
CA ASP A 11 -11.39 12.24 1.23
C ASP A 11 -10.01 12.05 1.86
N GLY A 12 -9.27 13.12 2.01
CA GLY A 12 -7.96 13.05 2.64
C GLY A 12 -8.04 12.47 4.06
N CYS A 13 -7.01 11.71 4.45
CA CYS A 13 -6.90 11.23 5.81
C CYS A 13 -5.46 11.40 6.29
N PRO A 14 -5.25 11.54 7.62
CA PRO A 14 -3.90 11.75 8.15
C PRO A 14 -2.90 10.67 7.76
N ASP A 15 -3.33 9.42 7.74
CA ASP A 15 -2.46 8.30 7.39
C ASP A 15 -2.04 8.34 5.92
N GLN A 16 -2.96 8.73 5.03
CA GLN A 16 -2.66 8.90 3.61
C GLN A 16 -1.69 10.05 3.38
N ASP A 17 -1.90 11.18 4.07
CA ASP A 17 -0.99 12.32 3.99
C ASP A 17 0.40 11.97 4.53
N LEU A 18 0.46 11.22 5.62
CA LEU A 18 1.73 10.75 6.19
C LEU A 18 2.49 9.89 5.17
N ALA A 19 1.81 8.93 4.54
CA ALA A 19 2.43 8.07 3.53
C ALA A 19 2.97 8.88 2.36
N ARG A 20 2.21 9.86 1.86
CA ARG A 20 2.66 10.72 0.78
C ARG A 20 3.90 11.52 1.15
N ARG A 21 3.93 12.09 2.37
CA ARG A 21 5.09 12.85 2.85
C ARG A 21 6.32 11.96 2.98
N CYS A 22 6.16 10.74 3.50
CA CYS A 22 7.27 9.81 3.61
C CYS A 22 7.82 9.42 2.24
N LEU A 23 6.94 9.14 1.27
CA LEU A 23 7.35 8.79 -0.08
C LEU A 23 8.06 9.95 -0.77
N ASP A 24 7.59 11.19 -0.56
CA ASP A 24 8.27 12.37 -1.09
C ASP A 24 9.68 12.52 -0.49
N GLU A 25 9.82 12.31 0.81
CA GLU A 25 11.14 12.35 1.47
C GLU A 25 12.07 11.27 0.92
N PHE A 26 11.53 10.10 0.59
CA PHE A 26 12.30 9.00 0.01
C PHE A 26 12.50 9.14 -1.50
N GLU A 27 11.98 10.21 -2.09
CA GLU A 27 12.04 10.49 -3.54
C GLU A 27 11.40 9.39 -4.39
N LEU A 28 10.30 8.84 -3.89
CA LEU A 28 9.53 7.80 -4.58
C LEU A 28 8.15 8.31 -4.97
N LYS A 29 7.73 7.95 -6.19
CA LYS A 29 6.40 8.28 -6.70
C LYS A 29 5.64 7.00 -6.96
N PRO A 30 4.68 6.64 -6.11
CA PRO A 30 3.86 5.47 -6.36
C PRO A 30 2.85 5.74 -7.46
N ILE A 31 2.34 4.67 -8.05
CA ILE A 31 1.16 4.74 -8.91
C ILE A 31 -0.04 4.79 -7.97
N GLU A 32 -0.73 5.92 -7.93
CA GLU A 32 -1.88 6.07 -7.04
C GLU A 32 -3.15 5.55 -7.70
N LEU A 33 -3.90 4.76 -6.96
CA LEU A 33 -5.17 4.19 -7.39
C LEU A 33 -6.24 4.67 -6.42
N ASN A 34 -7.04 5.64 -6.87
CA ASN A 34 -8.04 6.27 -6.02
C ASN A 34 -9.33 5.45 -6.02
N ILE A 35 -9.64 4.82 -4.87
CA ILE A 35 -10.81 3.94 -4.77
C ILE A 35 -12.14 4.70 -4.83
N SER A 36 -12.13 6.01 -4.64
CA SER A 36 -13.34 6.83 -4.75
C SER A 36 -13.72 7.11 -6.20
N THR A 37 -12.77 7.10 -7.12
CA THR A 37 -12.99 7.49 -8.52
C THR A 37 -12.74 6.35 -9.50
N GLU A 38 -11.90 5.38 -9.15
CA GLU A 38 -11.56 4.27 -10.03
C GLU A 38 -12.25 3.01 -9.53
N HIS A 39 -13.24 2.55 -10.29
CA HIS A 39 -14.10 1.43 -9.91
C HIS A 39 -13.32 0.14 -9.64
N ASP A 40 -12.36 -0.16 -10.52
CA ASP A 40 -11.56 -1.38 -10.40
C ASP A 40 -10.61 -1.32 -9.21
N ALA A 41 -10.16 -0.13 -8.82
CA ALA A 41 -9.24 0.02 -7.70
C ALA A 41 -9.87 -0.46 -6.38
N ALA A 42 -11.13 -0.09 -6.12
CA ALA A 42 -11.82 -0.55 -4.91
C ALA A 42 -11.97 -2.07 -4.89
N ARG A 43 -12.28 -2.66 -6.05
CA ARG A 43 -12.40 -4.11 -6.18
C ARG A 43 -11.08 -4.82 -5.91
N TRP A 44 -10.00 -4.34 -6.50
CA TRP A 44 -8.66 -4.91 -6.28
C TRP A 44 -8.23 -4.80 -4.82
N LEU A 45 -8.47 -3.65 -4.20
CA LEU A 45 -8.11 -3.47 -2.79
C LEU A 45 -8.87 -4.45 -1.90
N MET A 46 -10.17 -4.62 -2.12
CA MET A 46 -10.98 -5.59 -1.37
C MET A 46 -10.48 -7.03 -1.61
N GLU A 47 -10.15 -7.36 -2.84
CA GLU A 47 -9.68 -8.70 -3.22
C GLU A 47 -8.34 -9.02 -2.57
N TRP A 48 -7.40 -8.06 -2.58
CA TRP A 48 -6.04 -8.30 -2.09
C TRP A 48 -5.90 -8.08 -0.59
N ALA A 49 -6.56 -7.08 -0.05
CA ALA A 49 -6.41 -6.71 1.37
C ALA A 49 -7.56 -7.20 2.25
N GLY A 50 -8.71 -7.51 1.65
CA GLY A 50 -9.89 -7.93 2.41
C GLY A 50 -10.63 -6.79 3.08
N CYS A 51 -10.23 -5.56 2.84
CA CYS A 51 -10.86 -4.37 3.40
C CYS A 51 -10.52 -3.15 2.53
N LEU A 52 -11.21 -2.03 2.76
CA LEU A 52 -10.98 -0.80 2.01
C LEU A 52 -10.11 0.20 2.79
N ALA A 53 -9.15 -0.29 3.56
CA ALA A 53 -8.23 0.56 4.31
C ALA A 53 -7.30 1.33 3.37
N VAL A 54 -7.16 2.63 3.56
CA VAL A 54 -6.22 3.47 2.83
C VAL A 54 -5.37 4.28 3.82
N PRO A 55 -4.11 4.57 3.51
CA PRO A 55 -3.40 4.09 2.33
C PRO A 55 -3.03 2.61 2.46
N THR A 56 -3.08 1.89 1.37
CA THR A 56 -2.52 0.54 1.27
C THR A 56 -1.52 0.54 0.13
N LEU A 57 -0.30 0.10 0.41
CA LEU A 57 0.76 0.04 -0.59
C LEU A 57 0.99 -1.41 -0.99
N VAL A 58 1.27 -1.61 -2.27
CA VAL A 58 1.45 -2.93 -2.86
C VAL A 58 2.73 -2.95 -3.66
N ALA A 59 3.57 -3.95 -3.41
CA ALA A 59 4.68 -4.29 -4.30
C ALA A 59 4.11 -5.17 -5.41
N ALA A 60 4.09 -4.64 -6.62
CA ALA A 60 3.40 -5.26 -7.75
C ALA A 60 4.35 -5.54 -8.91
N ASP A 61 3.91 -6.42 -9.81
CA ASP A 61 4.60 -6.68 -11.07
C ASP A 61 4.17 -5.67 -12.14
N GLU A 62 4.62 -5.87 -13.37
CA GLU A 62 4.30 -4.98 -14.49
C GLU A 62 2.82 -4.99 -14.87
N ARG A 63 2.08 -5.98 -14.45
CA ARG A 63 0.63 -6.10 -14.69
C ARG A 63 -0.17 -5.47 -13.56
N HIS A 64 0.49 -4.88 -12.56
CA HIS A 64 -0.11 -4.32 -11.35
C HIS A 64 -0.73 -5.40 -10.43
N ASP A 65 -0.26 -6.64 -10.54
CA ASP A 65 -0.65 -7.70 -9.60
C ASP A 65 0.38 -7.76 -8.46
N PRO A 66 -0.04 -8.09 -7.23
CA PRO A 66 0.92 -8.30 -6.13
C PRO A 66 1.97 -9.35 -6.53
N ILE A 67 3.23 -9.08 -6.18
CA ILE A 67 4.35 -9.98 -6.55
C ILE A 67 4.26 -11.35 -5.87
N ALA A 68 3.48 -11.45 -4.80
CA ALA A 68 3.20 -12.70 -4.11
C ALA A 68 1.81 -12.59 -3.48
N PRO A 69 1.11 -13.71 -3.25
CA PRO A 69 -0.16 -13.65 -2.55
C PRO A 69 0.01 -13.03 -1.17
N PRO A 70 -0.81 -12.03 -0.80
CA PRO A 70 -0.71 -11.43 0.52
C PRO A 70 -1.02 -12.46 1.62
N LEU A 71 -0.33 -12.35 2.75
CA LEU A 71 -0.64 -13.18 3.89
C LEU A 71 -2.05 -12.87 4.41
N PRO A 72 -2.82 -13.88 4.85
CA PRO A 72 -4.17 -13.64 5.32
C PRO A 72 -4.22 -12.72 6.53
N LEU A 73 -5.26 -11.88 6.59
CA LEU A 73 -5.53 -11.10 7.80
C LEU A 73 -6.04 -12.01 8.90
N GLU A 74 -5.53 -11.80 10.10
CA GLU A 74 -6.07 -12.49 11.27
C GLU A 74 -7.43 -11.88 11.63
N PRO A 75 -8.45 -12.69 11.94
CA PRO A 75 -9.75 -12.17 12.34
C PRO A 75 -9.65 -11.24 13.54
N CYS A 76 -10.45 -10.18 13.53
CA CYS A 76 -10.58 -9.23 14.64
C CYS A 76 -9.33 -8.42 14.96
N ARG A 77 -8.34 -8.39 14.06
CA ARG A 77 -7.17 -7.53 14.23
C ARG A 77 -7.30 -6.28 13.38
N PRO A 78 -6.85 -5.12 13.91
CA PRO A 78 -6.79 -3.92 13.09
C PRO A 78 -5.74 -4.08 11.99
N VAL A 79 -5.97 -3.42 10.84
CA VAL A 79 -5.05 -3.50 9.70
C VAL A 79 -3.93 -2.47 9.77
N ARG A 80 -3.98 -1.56 10.73
CA ARG A 80 -3.02 -0.47 10.84
C ARG A 80 -1.59 -0.98 10.99
N ASN A 81 -0.73 -0.54 10.08
CA ASN A 81 0.70 -0.91 10.03
C ASN A 81 0.93 -2.43 9.91
N VAL A 82 -0.04 -3.16 9.39
CA VAL A 82 0.12 -4.61 9.21
C VAL A 82 0.77 -4.88 7.85
N ASP A 83 1.97 -5.44 7.90
CA ASP A 83 2.74 -5.84 6.72
C ASP A 83 2.41 -7.29 6.40
N ARG A 84 1.85 -7.52 5.23
CA ARG A 84 1.39 -8.85 4.79
C ARG A 84 2.25 -9.40 3.65
N GLY A 85 3.52 -9.02 3.62
CA GLY A 85 4.45 -9.47 2.59
C GLY A 85 4.47 -8.50 1.41
N SER A 86 3.58 -8.67 0.46
CA SER A 86 3.48 -7.81 -0.72
C SER A 86 2.59 -6.58 -0.51
N ILE A 87 1.91 -6.48 0.63
CA ILE A 87 0.95 -5.40 0.95
C ILE A 87 1.20 -4.89 2.37
N ILE A 88 1.13 -3.58 2.54
CA ILE A 88 1.09 -2.95 3.87
C ILE A 88 -0.04 -1.92 3.88
N SER A 89 -0.86 -1.94 4.93
CA SER A 89 -1.99 -1.00 5.09
C SER A 89 -1.72 -0.03 6.23
N GLU A 90 -2.10 1.24 6.02
CA GLU A 90 -1.98 2.31 7.00
C GLU A 90 -0.61 2.32 7.71
N PRO A 91 0.51 2.32 6.94
CA PRO A 91 1.82 2.14 7.54
C PRO A 91 2.25 3.34 8.37
N THR A 92 3.01 3.05 9.42
CA THR A 92 3.82 4.09 10.07
C THR A 92 5.01 4.40 9.17
N ARG A 93 5.74 5.50 9.48
CA ARG A 93 6.95 5.83 8.73
C ARG A 93 7.97 4.68 8.74
N ASP A 94 8.21 4.09 9.90
CA ASP A 94 9.17 2.98 10.03
C ASP A 94 8.69 1.72 9.32
N GLY A 95 7.41 1.41 9.42
CA GLY A 95 6.82 0.28 8.72
C GLY A 95 6.89 0.43 7.21
N LEU A 96 6.58 1.62 6.71
CA LEU A 96 6.69 1.91 5.28
C LEU A 96 8.13 1.80 4.80
N ARG A 97 9.08 2.38 5.55
CA ARG A 97 10.49 2.31 5.19
C ARG A 97 10.98 0.87 5.11
N ALA A 98 10.66 0.05 6.11
CA ALA A 98 11.04 -1.36 6.11
C ALA A 98 10.44 -2.13 4.92
N PHE A 99 9.18 -1.86 4.60
CA PHE A 99 8.51 -2.44 3.45
C PHE A 99 9.23 -2.08 2.14
N LEU A 100 9.55 -0.79 1.96
CA LEU A 100 10.22 -0.31 0.76
C LEU A 100 11.62 -0.87 0.60
N ILE A 101 12.38 -0.98 1.70
CA ILE A 101 13.73 -1.57 1.67
C ILE A 101 13.65 -3.05 1.29
N ARG A 102 12.73 -3.79 1.92
CA ARG A 102 12.60 -5.23 1.66
C ARG A 102 12.30 -5.52 0.19
N HIS A 103 11.49 -4.68 -0.45
CA HIS A 103 11.12 -4.88 -1.85
C HIS A 103 12.05 -4.19 -2.85
N GLY A 104 13.12 -3.55 -2.38
CA GLY A 104 14.12 -2.96 -3.24
C GLY A 104 13.75 -1.60 -3.83
N PHE A 105 12.71 -0.95 -3.33
CA PHE A 105 12.34 0.41 -3.75
C PHE A 105 13.24 1.46 -3.09
N LEU A 106 13.84 1.13 -1.98
CA LEU A 106 14.66 2.04 -1.19
C LEU A 106 15.91 1.32 -0.70
N ALA A 107 17.06 2.00 -0.75
CA ALA A 107 18.31 1.45 -0.20
C ALA A 107 18.29 1.51 1.33
N SER A 108 18.85 0.49 1.93
CA SER A 108 18.95 0.42 3.40
C SER A 108 20.02 1.36 3.95
#